data_ab7fb8d1ff61422897e464455523517b
#
_entry.id   ab7fb8d1ff61422897e464455523517b
#
_cell.length_a   1.000
_cell.length_b   1.000
_cell.length_c   1.000
_cell.angle_alpha   90.00
_cell.angle_beta   90.00
_cell.angle_gamma   90.00
#
_symmetry.space_group_name_H-M   'P 1'
#
loop_
_entity.id
_entity.type
_entity.pdbx_description
1 polymer ?
#
loop_
_entity_poly.entity_id
_entity_poly.type
_entity_poly.pdbx_seq_one_letter_code
_entity_poly.pdbx_strand_id
1 'polypeptide(L)'
;PVPSLQWDREEEKSLDITQTRTWAEVDLSALEHNYRALRAMLAPGCRFLGLCKANAYGHGAAAIGKKLEELGADMLAVAFVSEGVELRRSGIQAPILCLGETPEECYPLLLEYRITQMVEDLETGEKLSAAVQTTGGGPLTIHVKLDTGMSRLGFFWDAEHAEAAADEIARLC
;
A
#
# COMPACT_ATOMS: atom_id res chain seq x y z
N PRO A 1 4.57 -24.99 -11.55
CA PRO A 1 5.61 -24.04 -11.89
C PRO A 1 4.93 -22.79 -12.41
N VAL A 2 4.96 -21.73 -11.60
CA VAL A 2 4.49 -20.41 -11.98
C VAL A 2 5.43 -19.91 -13.10
N PRO A 3 4.91 -19.43 -14.25
CA PRO A 3 5.78 -18.84 -15.26
C PRO A 3 6.51 -17.66 -14.61
N SER A 4 7.84 -17.70 -14.64
CA SER A 4 8.64 -16.53 -14.27
C SER A 4 8.27 -15.40 -15.24
N LEU A 5 7.53 -14.42 -14.74
CA LEU A 5 7.38 -13.13 -15.42
C LEU A 5 8.74 -12.47 -15.42
N GLN A 6 9.51 -12.76 -16.47
CA GLN A 6 10.73 -12.06 -16.79
C GLN A 6 10.32 -10.68 -17.32
N TRP A 7 10.29 -9.69 -16.42
CA TRP A 7 10.28 -8.30 -16.84
C TRP A 7 11.71 -7.98 -17.28
N ASP A 8 11.95 -8.04 -18.59
CA ASP A 8 13.17 -7.51 -19.17
C ASP A 8 13.27 -6.05 -18.73
N ARG A 9 14.33 -5.76 -18.00
CA ARG A 9 14.77 -4.39 -17.77
C ARG A 9 15.18 -3.85 -19.14
N GLU A 10 14.23 -3.29 -19.89
CA GLU A 10 14.62 -2.32 -20.91
C GLU A 10 15.34 -1.20 -20.15
N GLU A 11 16.60 -1.00 -20.53
CA GLU A 11 17.39 0.14 -20.07
C GLU A 11 16.50 1.38 -20.15
N GLU A 12 16.30 2.08 -19.02
CA GLU A 12 15.74 3.42 -19.02
C GLU A 12 16.65 4.28 -19.91
N LYS A 13 16.38 4.25 -21.21
CA LYS A 13 16.89 5.28 -22.12
C LYS A 13 16.30 6.57 -21.58
N SER A 14 17.16 7.42 -21.01
CA SER A 14 16.77 8.78 -20.67
C SER A 14 16.18 9.39 -21.93
N LEU A 15 14.84 9.51 -21.96
CA LEU A 15 14.14 10.13 -23.04
C LEU A 15 14.68 11.56 -23.14
N ASP A 16 15.28 11.87 -24.29
CA ASP A 16 15.69 13.25 -24.58
C ASP A 16 14.41 14.10 -24.55
N ILE A 17 14.28 14.93 -23.54
CA ILE A 17 13.10 15.79 -23.31
C ILE A 17 12.76 16.64 -24.54
N THR A 18 13.75 16.87 -25.43
CA THR A 18 13.55 17.60 -26.67
C THR A 18 12.73 16.83 -27.72
N GLN A 19 12.57 15.51 -27.52
CA GLN A 19 11.81 14.63 -28.41
C GLN A 19 10.39 14.36 -27.94
N THR A 20 10.01 14.82 -26.74
CA THR A 20 8.67 14.64 -26.19
C THR A 20 7.79 15.86 -26.48
N ARG A 21 6.55 15.61 -26.95
CA ARG A 21 5.56 16.68 -27.20
C ARG A 21 4.95 17.26 -25.92
N THR A 22 4.88 16.43 -24.88
CA THR A 22 4.27 16.75 -23.58
C THR A 22 5.00 16.01 -22.48
N TRP A 23 5.19 16.65 -21.35
CA TRP A 23 5.72 16.04 -20.14
C TRP A 23 4.98 16.60 -18.92
N ALA A 24 5.03 15.87 -17.81
CA ALA A 24 4.61 16.34 -16.51
C ALA A 24 5.85 16.75 -15.71
N GLU A 25 5.85 17.93 -15.16
CA GLU A 25 6.90 18.43 -14.27
C GLU A 25 6.41 18.36 -12.84
N VAL A 26 7.14 17.62 -11.98
CA VAL A 26 6.77 17.41 -10.58
C VAL A 26 7.80 18.07 -9.68
N ASP A 27 7.37 19.07 -8.93
CA ASP A 27 8.21 19.79 -7.97
C ASP A 27 8.18 19.08 -6.59
N LEU A 28 9.26 18.40 -6.26
CA LEU A 28 9.42 17.72 -4.97
C LEU A 28 9.59 18.70 -3.80
N SER A 29 9.99 19.95 -4.04
CA SER A 29 10.06 20.97 -2.99
C SER A 29 8.66 21.48 -2.61
N ALA A 30 7.74 21.56 -3.57
CA ALA A 30 6.33 21.81 -3.31
C ALA A 30 5.68 20.66 -2.52
N LEU A 31 6.01 19.42 -2.84
CA LEU A 31 5.58 18.26 -2.05
C LEU A 31 6.08 18.38 -0.60
N GLU A 32 7.35 18.69 -0.40
CA GLU A 32 7.93 18.87 0.93
C GLU A 32 7.21 19.96 1.72
N HIS A 33 6.98 21.12 1.09
CA HIS A 33 6.24 22.23 1.70
C HIS A 33 4.85 21.77 2.18
N ASN A 34 4.09 21.11 1.30
CA ASN A 34 2.76 20.61 1.61
C ASN A 34 2.77 19.54 2.72
N TYR A 35 3.71 18.61 2.66
CA TYR A 35 3.89 17.60 3.72
C TYR A 35 4.14 18.25 5.08
N ARG A 36 5.08 19.22 5.15
CA ARG A 36 5.41 19.91 6.40
C ARG A 36 4.23 20.72 6.94
N ALA A 37 3.47 21.38 6.07
CA ALA A 37 2.27 22.12 6.44
C ALA A 37 1.21 21.20 7.05
N LEU A 38 0.92 20.06 6.40
CA LEU A 38 -0.03 19.07 6.90
C LEU A 38 0.47 18.42 8.20
N ARG A 39 1.76 18.06 8.26
CA ARG A 39 2.35 17.44 9.45
C ARG A 39 2.27 18.35 10.68
N ALA A 40 2.44 19.67 10.49
CA ALA A 40 2.33 20.66 11.57
C ALA A 40 0.91 20.83 12.12
N MET A 41 -0.11 20.41 11.39
CA MET A 41 -1.51 20.44 11.84
C MET A 41 -1.90 19.21 12.66
N LEU A 42 -1.07 18.16 12.67
CA LEU A 42 -1.37 16.92 13.38
C LEU A 42 -1.03 17.04 14.85
N ALA A 43 -1.85 16.40 15.69
CA ALA A 43 -1.58 16.29 17.12
C ALA A 43 -0.27 15.50 17.37
N PRO A 44 0.42 15.74 18.51
CA PRO A 44 1.58 14.94 18.90
C PRO A 44 1.25 13.45 18.93
N GLY A 45 2.13 12.62 18.34
CA GLY A 45 1.93 11.18 18.25
C GLY A 45 1.04 10.71 17.09
N CYS A 46 0.39 11.61 16.35
CA CYS A 46 -0.35 11.26 15.14
C CYS A 46 0.62 10.80 14.03
N ARG A 47 0.36 9.63 13.45
CA ARG A 47 1.17 9.07 12.36
C ARG A 47 0.66 9.53 11.00
N PHE A 48 1.56 9.66 10.04
CA PHE A 48 1.27 10.12 8.70
C PHE A 48 1.40 8.98 7.69
N LEU A 49 0.33 8.72 6.95
CA LEU A 49 0.33 7.75 5.87
C LEU A 49 0.25 8.48 4.52
N GLY A 50 1.28 8.28 3.67
CA GLY A 50 1.36 8.86 2.34
C GLY A 50 0.77 7.94 1.27
N LEU A 51 -0.17 8.44 0.46
CA LEU A 51 -0.79 7.65 -0.62
C LEU A 51 0.07 7.71 -1.89
N CYS A 52 0.53 6.54 -2.35
CA CYS A 52 1.33 6.38 -3.57
C CYS A 52 0.63 5.56 -4.66
N LYS A 53 -0.64 5.16 -4.45
CA LYS A 53 -1.43 4.41 -5.42
C LYS A 53 -1.60 5.13 -6.75
N ALA A 54 -1.89 4.38 -7.83
CA ALA A 54 -2.07 4.90 -9.18
C ALA A 54 -0.87 5.77 -9.62
N ASN A 55 0.36 5.25 -9.40
CA ASN A 55 1.60 5.97 -9.67
C ASN A 55 1.67 7.33 -8.97
N ALA A 56 1.29 7.38 -7.66
CA ALA A 56 1.11 8.62 -6.89
C ALA A 56 0.18 9.62 -7.61
N TYR A 57 -0.96 9.11 -8.10
CA TYR A 57 -1.92 9.88 -8.91
C TYR A 57 -1.27 10.53 -10.15
N GLY A 58 -0.33 9.83 -10.77
CA GLY A 58 0.39 10.29 -11.95
C GLY A 58 1.65 11.13 -11.68
N HIS A 59 2.01 11.34 -10.41
CA HIS A 59 3.20 12.12 -10.03
C HIS A 59 4.49 11.30 -9.95
N GLY A 60 4.45 9.98 -10.19
CA GLY A 60 5.61 9.11 -10.09
C GLY A 60 5.80 8.52 -8.70
N ALA A 61 5.24 7.32 -8.47
CA ALA A 61 5.18 6.69 -7.15
C ALA A 61 6.56 6.50 -6.49
N ALA A 62 7.57 6.10 -7.27
CA ALA A 62 8.92 5.89 -6.74
C ALA A 62 9.54 7.19 -6.21
N ALA A 63 9.46 8.29 -6.98
CA ALA A 63 10.01 9.59 -6.58
C ALA A 63 9.26 10.19 -5.39
N ILE A 64 7.92 10.17 -5.45
CA ILE A 64 7.05 10.67 -4.38
C ILE A 64 7.23 9.84 -3.10
N GLY A 65 7.20 8.51 -3.21
CA GLY A 65 7.35 7.61 -2.06
C GLY A 65 8.70 7.78 -1.37
N LYS A 66 9.79 7.88 -2.15
CA LYS A 66 11.13 8.13 -1.63
C LYS A 66 11.22 9.48 -0.91
N LYS A 67 10.64 10.53 -1.49
CA LYS A 67 10.61 11.85 -0.85
C LYS A 67 9.78 11.85 0.43
N LEU A 68 8.63 11.18 0.46
CA LEU A 68 7.81 11.03 1.67
C LEU A 68 8.54 10.25 2.77
N GLU A 69 9.27 9.19 2.41
CA GLU A 69 10.11 8.43 3.36
C GLU A 69 11.22 9.31 3.95
N GLU A 70 11.94 10.07 3.12
CA GLU A 70 12.97 11.04 3.56
C GLU A 70 12.40 12.10 4.51
N LEU A 71 11.17 12.52 4.30
CA LEU A 71 10.47 13.50 5.13
C LEU A 71 9.92 12.90 6.44
N GLY A 72 9.99 11.56 6.60
CA GLY A 72 9.55 10.87 7.80
C GLY A 72 8.07 10.53 7.80
N ALA A 73 7.47 10.23 6.65
CA ALA A 73 6.16 9.59 6.61
C ALA A 73 6.24 8.22 7.30
N ASP A 74 5.28 7.94 8.18
CA ASP A 74 5.29 6.74 9.02
C ASP A 74 4.94 5.47 8.22
N MET A 75 4.22 5.62 7.11
CA MET A 75 3.76 4.54 6.24
C MET A 75 3.42 5.09 4.85
N LEU A 76 3.54 4.26 3.83
CA LEU A 76 3.00 4.51 2.49
C LEU A 76 1.83 3.59 2.22
N ALA A 77 0.92 3.98 1.31
CA ALA A 77 -0.16 3.12 0.91
C ALA A 77 -0.36 3.09 -0.61
N VAL A 78 -0.71 1.91 -1.08
CA VAL A 78 -0.95 1.58 -2.50
C VAL A 78 -2.33 0.94 -2.67
N ALA A 79 -2.84 0.84 -3.89
CA ALA A 79 -4.09 0.16 -4.16
C ALA A 79 -3.90 -1.34 -4.40
N PHE A 80 -2.78 -1.72 -5.04
CA PHE A 80 -2.49 -3.09 -5.44
C PHE A 80 -1.13 -3.55 -4.93
N VAL A 81 -0.99 -4.85 -4.69
CA VAL A 81 0.29 -5.45 -4.25
C VAL A 81 1.43 -5.18 -5.25
N SER A 82 1.13 -5.16 -6.56
CA SER A 82 2.12 -4.85 -7.62
C SER A 82 2.74 -3.46 -7.48
N GLU A 83 1.95 -2.45 -7.11
CA GLU A 83 2.46 -1.10 -6.81
C GLU A 83 3.38 -1.09 -5.59
N GLY A 84 3.04 -1.88 -4.56
CA GLY A 84 3.88 -2.06 -3.38
C GLY A 84 5.22 -2.74 -3.70
N VAL A 85 5.20 -3.74 -4.58
CA VAL A 85 6.41 -4.40 -5.11
C VAL A 85 7.28 -3.41 -5.87
N GLU A 86 6.69 -2.57 -6.70
CA GLU A 86 7.41 -1.51 -7.43
C GLU A 86 8.10 -0.53 -6.48
N LEU A 87 7.40 -0.05 -5.45
CA LEU A 87 7.98 0.80 -4.40
C LEU A 87 9.16 0.11 -3.69
N ARG A 88 9.03 -1.18 -3.32
CA ARG A 88 10.13 -1.94 -2.71
C ARG A 88 11.33 -2.06 -3.64
N ARG A 89 11.10 -2.35 -4.95
CA ARG A 89 12.15 -2.44 -5.96
C ARG A 89 12.86 -1.11 -6.20
N SER A 90 12.16 0.02 -6.00
CA SER A 90 12.78 1.35 -6.05
C SER A 90 13.57 1.73 -4.79
N GLY A 91 13.66 0.82 -3.80
CA GLY A 91 14.51 0.96 -2.61
C GLY A 91 13.80 1.49 -1.36
N ILE A 92 12.49 1.73 -1.41
CA ILE A 92 11.70 2.21 -0.26
C ILE A 92 11.66 1.13 0.84
N GLN A 93 11.96 1.53 2.08
CA GLN A 93 11.98 0.68 3.27
C GLN A 93 10.81 0.93 4.22
N ALA A 94 10.18 2.11 4.15
CA ALA A 94 9.02 2.46 4.97
C ALA A 94 7.93 1.38 4.90
N PRO A 95 7.13 1.15 5.95
CA PRO A 95 5.98 0.26 5.89
C PRO A 95 5.06 0.62 4.71
N ILE A 96 4.56 -0.40 4.00
CA ILE A 96 3.64 -0.22 2.87
C ILE A 96 2.36 -0.97 3.18
N LEU A 97 1.21 -0.28 3.05
CA LEU A 97 -0.13 -0.83 3.20
C LEU A 97 -0.79 -0.99 1.82
N CYS A 98 -1.19 -2.21 1.47
CA CYS A 98 -2.06 -2.47 0.33
C CYS A 98 -3.52 -2.28 0.76
N LEU A 99 -4.21 -1.33 0.10
CA LEU A 99 -5.57 -0.91 0.44
C LEU A 99 -6.66 -1.69 -0.31
N GLY A 100 -6.30 -2.42 -1.35
CA GLY A 100 -7.22 -3.25 -2.12
C GLY A 100 -7.02 -4.72 -1.82
N GLU A 101 -7.97 -5.52 -2.26
CA GLU A 101 -7.88 -6.97 -2.19
C GLU A 101 -6.69 -7.46 -3.04
N THR A 102 -5.94 -8.40 -2.50
CA THR A 102 -4.85 -9.08 -3.22
C THR A 102 -5.33 -10.48 -3.63
N PRO A 103 -5.26 -10.86 -4.92
CA PRO A 103 -5.59 -12.22 -5.37
C PRO A 103 -4.72 -13.27 -4.66
N GLU A 104 -5.30 -14.45 -4.39
CA GLU A 104 -4.64 -15.51 -3.61
C GLU A 104 -3.28 -15.93 -4.19
N GLU A 105 -3.16 -15.98 -5.52
CA GLU A 105 -1.91 -16.28 -6.22
C GLU A 105 -0.81 -15.24 -5.97
N CYS A 106 -1.17 -14.05 -5.50
CA CYS A 106 -0.24 -12.96 -5.18
C CYS A 106 0.11 -12.86 -3.69
N TYR A 107 -0.47 -13.68 -2.81
CA TYR A 107 -0.16 -13.67 -1.37
C TYR A 107 1.34 -13.86 -1.06
N PRO A 108 2.10 -14.70 -1.77
CA PRO A 108 3.53 -14.81 -1.56
C PRO A 108 4.28 -13.48 -1.69
N LEU A 109 3.81 -12.56 -2.54
CA LEU A 109 4.42 -11.23 -2.72
C LEU A 109 4.27 -10.35 -1.47
N LEU A 110 3.16 -10.48 -0.73
CA LEU A 110 2.96 -9.74 0.52
C LEU A 110 4.06 -10.10 1.54
N LEU A 111 4.40 -11.38 1.64
CA LEU A 111 5.43 -11.87 2.55
C LEU A 111 6.83 -11.50 2.05
N GLU A 112 7.14 -11.80 0.77
CA GLU A 112 8.45 -11.55 0.16
C GLU A 112 8.84 -10.08 0.25
N TYR A 113 7.91 -9.18 -0.08
CA TYR A 113 8.14 -7.73 -0.10
C TYR A 113 7.73 -7.01 1.19
N ARG A 114 7.30 -7.75 2.23
CA ARG A 114 6.87 -7.20 3.52
C ARG A 114 5.86 -6.07 3.34
N ILE A 115 4.76 -6.39 2.64
CA ILE A 115 3.64 -5.48 2.40
C ILE A 115 2.52 -5.84 3.36
N THR A 116 2.05 -4.87 4.12
CA THR A 116 0.88 -5.01 5.00
C THR A 116 -0.37 -5.09 4.15
N GLN A 117 -1.26 -6.06 4.42
CA GLN A 117 -2.52 -6.22 3.70
C GLN A 117 -3.68 -5.63 4.51
N MET A 118 -4.52 -4.85 3.87
CA MET A 118 -5.83 -4.51 4.41
C MET A 118 -6.77 -5.72 4.28
N VAL A 119 -7.47 -6.05 5.36
CA VAL A 119 -8.47 -7.13 5.43
C VAL A 119 -9.84 -6.52 5.65
N GLU A 120 -10.79 -6.89 4.83
CA GLU A 120 -12.12 -6.31 4.77
C GLU A 120 -13.24 -7.26 5.18
N ASP A 121 -12.95 -8.56 5.24
CA ASP A 121 -13.86 -9.60 5.68
C ASP A 121 -13.09 -10.79 6.30
N LEU A 122 -13.83 -11.66 6.96
CA LEU A 122 -13.27 -12.83 7.62
C LEU A 122 -12.70 -13.85 6.62
N GLU A 123 -13.36 -14.06 5.49
CA GLU A 123 -12.93 -15.05 4.47
C GLU A 123 -11.53 -14.71 3.95
N THR A 124 -11.30 -13.45 3.58
CA THR A 124 -9.98 -12.95 3.14
C THR A 124 -8.92 -13.14 4.23
N GLY A 125 -9.26 -12.85 5.48
CA GLY A 125 -8.34 -13.04 6.61
C GLY A 125 -7.98 -14.51 6.84
N GLU A 126 -8.94 -15.42 6.77
CA GLU A 126 -8.72 -16.86 6.91
C GLU A 126 -7.85 -17.41 5.77
N LYS A 127 -8.09 -17.00 4.52
CA LYS A 127 -7.26 -17.36 3.35
C LYS A 127 -5.81 -16.87 3.49
N LEU A 128 -5.61 -15.63 3.90
CA LEU A 128 -4.29 -15.07 4.17
C LEU A 128 -3.56 -15.87 5.27
N SER A 129 -4.25 -16.20 6.37
CA SER A 129 -3.70 -17.01 7.45
C SER A 129 -3.25 -18.40 6.96
N ALA A 130 -4.08 -19.07 6.16
CA ALA A 130 -3.75 -20.36 5.57
C ALA A 130 -2.52 -20.28 4.65
N ALA A 131 -2.43 -19.23 3.83
CA ALA A 131 -1.31 -19.01 2.93
C ALA A 131 0.00 -18.76 3.70
N VAL A 132 -0.03 -17.98 4.78
CA VAL A 132 1.14 -17.77 5.66
C VAL A 132 1.63 -19.08 6.27
N GLN A 133 0.73 -19.93 6.75
CA GLN A 133 1.06 -21.23 7.34
C GLN A 133 1.72 -22.17 6.32
N THR A 134 1.23 -22.19 5.08
CA THR A 134 1.76 -23.06 4.02
C THR A 134 3.11 -22.61 3.48
N THR A 135 3.37 -21.31 3.43
CA THR A 135 4.65 -20.77 2.92
C THR A 135 5.79 -20.84 3.93
N GLY A 136 5.50 -21.09 5.22
CA GLY A 136 6.51 -21.06 6.28
C GLY A 136 7.15 -19.69 6.47
N GLY A 137 6.58 -18.65 5.87
CA GLY A 137 6.97 -17.25 6.07
C GLY A 137 6.63 -16.79 7.48
N GLY A 138 7.26 -15.74 7.96
CA GLY A 138 6.93 -15.11 9.24
C GLY A 138 5.51 -14.50 9.23
N PRO A 139 5.08 -13.91 10.35
CA PRO A 139 3.75 -13.35 10.45
C PRO A 139 3.53 -12.24 9.41
N LEU A 140 2.37 -12.26 8.77
CA LEU A 140 1.90 -11.17 7.90
C LEU A 140 1.22 -10.10 8.75
N THR A 141 1.64 -8.85 8.60
CA THR A 141 0.95 -7.72 9.23
C THR A 141 -0.30 -7.39 8.43
N ILE A 142 -1.42 -7.23 9.11
CA ILE A 142 -2.69 -6.82 8.50
C ILE A 142 -3.24 -5.55 9.14
N HIS A 143 -4.07 -4.81 8.38
CA HIS A 143 -4.94 -3.77 8.89
C HIS A 143 -6.38 -4.19 8.67
N VAL A 144 -7.16 -4.28 9.74
CA VAL A 144 -8.59 -4.53 9.65
C VAL A 144 -9.31 -3.25 9.25
N LYS A 145 -10.12 -3.32 8.21
CA LYS A 145 -10.90 -2.18 7.72
C LYS A 145 -12.36 -2.29 8.16
N LEU A 146 -12.86 -1.23 8.79
CA LEU A 146 -14.28 -1.05 9.09
C LEU A 146 -14.92 -0.15 8.04
N ASP A 147 -16.09 -0.55 7.54
CA ASP A 147 -16.96 0.31 6.74
C ASP A 147 -17.96 1.03 7.66
N THR A 148 -17.70 2.29 7.90
CA THR A 148 -18.50 3.16 8.76
C THR A 148 -19.49 4.03 8.00
N GLY A 149 -19.82 3.62 6.75
CA GLY A 149 -20.84 4.30 5.93
C GLY A 149 -20.40 4.70 4.52
N MET A 150 -19.17 4.38 4.09
CA MET A 150 -18.77 4.57 2.68
C MET A 150 -19.35 3.49 1.76
N SER A 151 -19.70 2.33 2.31
CA SER A 151 -20.34 1.19 1.63
C SER A 151 -19.55 0.69 0.41
N ARG A 152 -18.25 0.52 0.59
CA ARG A 152 -17.36 0.02 -0.47
C ARG A 152 -16.56 -1.22 -0.08
N LEU A 153 -15.81 -1.14 1.01
CA LEU A 153 -14.91 -2.18 1.50
C LEU A 153 -14.85 -2.12 3.02
N GLY A 154 -14.76 -3.28 3.68
CA GLY A 154 -14.55 -3.39 5.12
C GLY A 154 -15.69 -4.09 5.83
N PHE A 155 -15.43 -4.58 7.03
CA PHE A 155 -16.45 -5.09 7.93
C PHE A 155 -17.49 -4.01 8.17
N PHE A 156 -18.75 -4.35 7.90
CA PHE A 156 -19.82 -3.37 7.98
C PHE A 156 -20.06 -2.97 9.43
N TRP A 157 -19.90 -1.70 9.76
CA TRP A 157 -19.91 -1.20 11.13
C TRP A 157 -20.97 -0.14 11.32
N ASP A 158 -22.15 -0.58 11.74
CA ASP A 158 -23.27 0.26 12.16
C ASP A 158 -23.93 -0.32 13.40
N ALA A 159 -25.02 0.28 13.87
CA ALA A 159 -25.71 -0.14 15.09
C ALA A 159 -26.29 -1.57 15.02
N GLU A 160 -26.58 -2.08 13.81
CA GLU A 160 -27.16 -3.41 13.60
C GLU A 160 -26.07 -4.48 13.43
N HIS A 161 -24.92 -4.15 12.82
CA HIS A 161 -23.91 -5.12 12.39
C HIS A 161 -22.66 -5.12 13.26
N ALA A 162 -22.45 -4.12 14.12
CA ALA A 162 -21.21 -3.95 14.89
C ALA A 162 -20.85 -5.15 15.78
N GLU A 163 -21.83 -5.83 16.38
CA GLU A 163 -21.59 -7.00 17.24
C GLU A 163 -21.09 -8.19 16.41
N ALA A 164 -21.73 -8.49 15.26
CA ALA A 164 -21.30 -9.55 14.37
C ALA A 164 -19.92 -9.26 13.77
N ALA A 165 -19.66 -8.03 13.34
CA ALA A 165 -18.36 -7.62 12.83
C ALA A 165 -17.26 -7.72 13.91
N ALA A 166 -17.56 -7.39 15.16
CA ALA A 166 -16.62 -7.55 16.27
C ALA A 166 -16.26 -9.03 16.51
N ASP A 167 -17.24 -9.93 16.45
CA ASP A 167 -17.01 -11.37 16.59
C ASP A 167 -16.16 -11.94 15.45
N GLU A 168 -16.41 -11.51 14.20
CA GLU A 168 -15.61 -11.91 13.05
C GLU A 168 -14.18 -11.40 13.16
N ILE A 169 -13.98 -10.13 13.54
CA ILE A 169 -12.65 -9.54 13.74
C ILE A 169 -11.90 -10.25 14.88
N ALA A 170 -12.58 -10.62 15.97
CA ALA A 170 -11.96 -11.34 17.08
C ALA A 170 -11.43 -12.72 16.65
N ARG A 171 -12.01 -13.33 15.61
CA ARG A 171 -11.50 -14.60 15.03
C ARG A 171 -10.24 -14.43 14.20
N LEU A 172 -9.95 -13.21 13.71
CA LEU A 172 -8.74 -12.90 12.95
C LEU A 172 -7.53 -12.60 13.85
N CYS A 173 -7.78 -12.24 15.12
CA CYS A 173 -6.75 -11.86 16.10
C CYS A 173 -6.39 -13.01 17.02
#